data_e1bbabf2de116857e6a162221c2b5217
#
_entry.id   e1bbabf2de116857e6a162221c2b5217
#
_cell.length_a   1.000
_cell.length_b   1.000
_cell.length_c   1.000
_cell.angle_alpha   90.00
_cell.angle_beta   90.00
_cell.angle_gamma   90.00
#
_symmetry.space_group_name_H-M   'P 1'
#
loop_
_entity.id
_entity.type
_entity.pdbx_description
1 polymer ?
#
loop_
_entity_poly.entity_id
_entity_poly.type
_entity_poly.pdbx_seq_one_letter_code
_entity_poly.pdbx_strand_id
1 'polypeptide(L)'
;VCFGTAGYMIIEKYNFLEGLYTAVITIASVGFDEVRDLSENGRIFTIVLIIVNLGLFTYFISLLSHYFFDLEIIKKYKMIKMENKISHLSDHVIICGFGRNGKESAQILFNNKIPFVVLEEKGELGTDVGFDVPHYIVGNATKDEVLIEAGIKNARALIATLPVDADNLFIVLTARQLNPT
;
A
#
# COMPACT_ATOMS: atom_id res chain seq x y z
N VAL A 1 0.69 -12.67 -29.43
CA VAL A 1 1.49 -12.56 -30.68
C VAL A 1 1.52 -13.89 -31.40
N CYS A 2 2.08 -15.00 -30.81
CA CYS A 2 2.22 -16.29 -31.49
C CYS A 2 0.91 -16.81 -32.10
N PHE A 3 -0.20 -16.74 -31.37
CA PHE A 3 -1.51 -17.16 -31.87
C PHE A 3 -1.99 -16.32 -33.06
N GLY A 4 -1.83 -15.00 -33.00
CA GLY A 4 -2.17 -14.10 -34.11
C GLY A 4 -1.32 -14.38 -35.36
N THR A 5 0.01 -14.53 -35.17
CA THR A 5 0.93 -14.86 -36.27
C THR A 5 0.54 -16.19 -36.97
N ALA A 6 0.32 -17.25 -36.18
CA ALA A 6 -0.10 -18.55 -36.74
C ALA A 6 -1.47 -18.44 -37.46
N GLY A 7 -2.42 -17.69 -36.93
CA GLY A 7 -3.70 -17.47 -37.56
C GLY A 7 -3.58 -16.80 -38.93
N TYR A 8 -2.82 -15.73 -39.04
CA TYR A 8 -2.59 -15.07 -40.35
C TYR A 8 -1.83 -15.96 -41.35
N MET A 9 -0.85 -16.76 -40.89
CA MET A 9 -0.14 -17.73 -41.74
C MET A 9 -1.11 -18.79 -42.32
N ILE A 10 -2.07 -19.26 -41.51
CA ILE A 10 -3.00 -20.34 -41.94
C ILE A 10 -4.14 -19.77 -42.81
N ILE A 11 -4.73 -18.64 -42.40
CA ILE A 11 -5.93 -18.07 -43.05
C ILE A 11 -5.55 -17.29 -44.31
N GLU A 12 -4.53 -16.42 -44.22
CA GLU A 12 -4.12 -15.52 -45.32
C GLU A 12 -2.92 -16.03 -46.09
N LYS A 13 -2.38 -17.18 -45.70
CA LYS A 13 -1.16 -17.76 -46.28
C LYS A 13 0.03 -16.79 -46.30
N TYR A 14 0.08 -15.93 -45.27
CA TYR A 14 1.20 -15.02 -45.07
C TYR A 14 2.46 -15.79 -44.74
N ASN A 15 3.62 -15.24 -45.13
CA ASN A 15 4.87 -15.74 -44.62
C ASN A 15 5.01 -15.36 -43.11
N PHE A 16 5.99 -15.97 -42.44
CA PHE A 16 6.19 -15.75 -41.00
C PHE A 16 6.36 -14.26 -40.66
N LEU A 17 7.10 -13.50 -41.45
CA LEU A 17 7.38 -12.09 -41.18
C LEU A 17 6.12 -11.22 -41.39
N GLU A 18 5.37 -11.49 -42.46
CA GLU A 18 4.10 -10.79 -42.73
C GLU A 18 3.07 -11.06 -41.63
N GLY A 19 2.91 -12.33 -41.25
CA GLY A 19 1.99 -12.72 -40.15
C GLY A 19 2.39 -12.15 -38.80
N LEU A 20 3.70 -12.14 -38.49
CA LEU A 20 4.21 -11.55 -37.26
C LEU A 20 4.00 -10.03 -37.24
N TYR A 21 4.33 -9.36 -38.33
CA TYR A 21 4.12 -7.91 -38.44
C TYR A 21 2.66 -7.52 -38.26
N THR A 22 1.75 -8.19 -39.00
CA THR A 22 0.32 -7.93 -38.90
C THR A 22 -0.21 -8.21 -37.49
N ALA A 23 0.20 -9.31 -36.86
CA ALA A 23 -0.17 -9.62 -35.49
C ALA A 23 0.31 -8.56 -34.48
N VAL A 24 1.56 -8.09 -34.64
CA VAL A 24 2.13 -7.07 -33.73
C VAL A 24 1.42 -5.72 -33.88
N ILE A 25 1.19 -5.23 -35.09
CA ILE A 25 0.51 -3.93 -35.30
C ILE A 25 -0.95 -3.95 -34.85
N THR A 26 -1.62 -5.12 -34.96
CA THR A 26 -2.98 -5.33 -34.48
C THR A 26 -3.04 -5.35 -32.95
N ILE A 27 -2.15 -6.10 -32.31
CA ILE A 27 -2.10 -6.25 -30.85
C ILE A 27 -1.64 -4.93 -30.17
N ALA A 28 -0.68 -4.24 -30.80
CA ALA A 28 -0.18 -2.96 -30.29
C ALA A 28 -1.16 -1.78 -30.54
N SER A 29 -2.31 -2.03 -31.18
CA SER A 29 -3.31 -1.01 -31.53
C SER A 29 -2.72 0.18 -32.32
N VAL A 30 -1.66 -0.07 -33.12
CA VAL A 30 -0.99 0.97 -33.92
C VAL A 30 -1.81 1.30 -35.17
N GLY A 31 -2.50 0.28 -35.75
CA GLY A 31 -3.44 0.48 -36.85
C GLY A 31 -2.77 0.97 -38.15
N PHE A 32 -1.53 0.54 -38.41
CA PHE A 32 -0.88 0.77 -39.69
C PHE A 32 -1.59 -0.04 -40.80
N ASP A 33 -1.32 0.36 -42.05
CA ASP A 33 -1.93 -0.20 -43.25
C ASP A 33 -1.73 -1.71 -43.37
N GLU A 34 -2.71 -2.39 -43.95
CA GLU A 34 -2.67 -3.83 -44.18
C GLU A 34 -1.49 -4.18 -45.13
N VAL A 35 -0.74 -5.24 -44.82
CA VAL A 35 0.37 -5.71 -45.69
C VAL A 35 -0.16 -6.17 -47.04
N ARG A 36 -1.37 -6.68 -47.05
CA ARG A 36 -2.18 -7.08 -48.24
C ARG A 36 -3.65 -6.98 -47.85
N ASP A 37 -4.55 -6.81 -48.83
CA ASP A 37 -5.99 -6.88 -48.62
C ASP A 37 -6.37 -8.21 -47.96
N LEU A 38 -6.99 -8.16 -46.79
CA LEU A 38 -7.46 -9.33 -46.04
C LEU A 38 -8.68 -9.95 -46.73
N SER A 39 -8.74 -11.27 -46.78
CA SER A 39 -9.92 -12.01 -47.15
C SER A 39 -11.06 -11.80 -46.14
N GLU A 40 -12.31 -12.18 -46.47
CA GLU A 40 -13.40 -12.10 -45.52
C GLU A 40 -13.10 -12.88 -44.22
N ASN A 41 -12.53 -14.08 -44.36
CA ASN A 41 -12.12 -14.90 -43.19
C ASN A 41 -11.01 -14.24 -42.36
N GLY A 42 -10.05 -13.59 -43.03
CA GLY A 42 -8.99 -12.83 -42.36
C GLY A 42 -9.53 -11.63 -41.60
N ARG A 43 -10.51 -10.91 -42.15
CA ARG A 43 -11.18 -9.81 -41.47
C ARG A 43 -11.92 -10.27 -40.24
N ILE A 44 -12.68 -11.39 -40.33
CA ILE A 44 -13.40 -11.97 -39.18
C ILE A 44 -12.39 -12.39 -38.09
N PHE A 45 -11.30 -13.05 -38.48
CA PHE A 45 -10.24 -13.45 -37.56
C PHE A 45 -9.62 -12.24 -36.85
N THR A 46 -9.32 -11.17 -37.60
CA THR A 46 -8.76 -9.93 -37.05
C THR A 46 -9.71 -9.27 -36.04
N ILE A 47 -11.02 -9.20 -36.35
CA ILE A 47 -12.04 -8.66 -35.42
C ILE A 47 -12.04 -9.46 -34.11
N VAL A 48 -12.08 -10.79 -34.20
CA VAL A 48 -12.06 -11.65 -32.99
C VAL A 48 -10.76 -11.45 -32.21
N LEU A 49 -9.62 -11.38 -32.91
CA LEU A 49 -8.32 -11.14 -32.29
C LEU A 49 -8.27 -9.82 -31.53
N ILE A 50 -8.82 -8.74 -32.12
CA ILE A 50 -8.90 -7.43 -31.47
C ILE A 50 -9.77 -7.48 -30.21
N ILE A 51 -10.97 -8.08 -30.27
CA ILE A 51 -11.88 -8.18 -29.12
C ILE A 51 -11.25 -8.95 -27.98
N VAL A 52 -10.63 -10.10 -28.28
CA VAL A 52 -9.94 -10.94 -27.28
C VAL A 52 -8.75 -10.18 -26.67
N ASN A 53 -7.97 -9.50 -27.51
CA ASN A 53 -6.81 -8.75 -27.06
C ASN A 53 -7.20 -7.58 -26.14
N LEU A 54 -8.26 -6.84 -26.50
CA LEU A 54 -8.80 -5.73 -25.68
C LEU A 54 -9.28 -6.25 -24.31
N GLY A 55 -9.98 -7.39 -24.31
CA GLY A 55 -10.42 -8.02 -23.06
C GLY A 55 -9.26 -8.44 -22.17
N LEU A 56 -8.24 -9.09 -22.73
CA LEU A 56 -7.03 -9.49 -22.01
C LEU A 56 -6.25 -8.28 -21.48
N PHE A 57 -6.12 -7.23 -22.29
CA PHE A 57 -5.44 -6.02 -21.89
C PHE A 57 -6.14 -5.32 -20.72
N THR A 58 -7.47 -5.17 -20.80
CA THR A 58 -8.28 -4.58 -19.72
C THR A 58 -8.18 -5.40 -18.43
N TYR A 59 -8.23 -6.73 -18.55
CA TYR A 59 -8.06 -7.63 -17.41
C TYR A 59 -6.67 -7.48 -16.77
N PHE A 60 -5.62 -7.39 -17.58
CA PHE A 60 -4.26 -7.20 -17.10
C PHE A 60 -4.06 -5.86 -16.39
N ILE A 61 -4.61 -4.77 -16.96
CA ILE A 61 -4.60 -3.45 -16.31
C ILE A 61 -5.35 -3.47 -14.98
N SER A 62 -6.50 -4.16 -14.92
CA SER A 62 -7.26 -4.32 -13.67
C SER A 62 -6.45 -5.05 -12.60
N LEU A 63 -5.75 -6.13 -12.97
CA LEU A 63 -4.85 -6.85 -12.06
C LEU A 63 -3.70 -5.97 -11.56
N LEU A 64 -3.06 -5.23 -12.46
CA LEU A 64 -1.99 -4.29 -12.10
C LEU A 64 -2.51 -3.20 -11.15
N SER A 65 -3.67 -2.63 -11.46
CA SER A 65 -4.28 -1.61 -10.60
C SER A 65 -4.54 -2.16 -9.20
N HIS A 66 -5.10 -3.36 -9.09
CA HIS A 66 -5.32 -4.00 -7.79
C HIS A 66 -4.01 -4.19 -7.02
N TYR A 67 -2.94 -4.59 -7.71
CA TYR A 67 -1.63 -4.80 -7.10
C TYR A 67 -0.93 -3.50 -6.67
N PHE A 68 -1.06 -2.43 -7.48
CA PHE A 68 -0.46 -1.12 -7.18
C PHE A 68 -1.26 -0.29 -6.15
N PHE A 69 -2.59 -0.46 -6.12
CA PHE A 69 -3.46 0.24 -5.18
C PHE A 69 -3.67 -0.52 -3.86
N ASP A 70 -2.99 -1.65 -3.67
CA ASP A 70 -3.02 -2.32 -2.37
C ASP A 70 -2.32 -1.42 -1.34
N LEU A 71 -3.15 -0.63 -0.65
CA LEU A 71 -2.74 0.36 0.37
C LEU A 71 -1.84 -0.26 1.46
N GLU A 72 -1.85 -1.59 1.59
CA GLU A 72 -0.98 -2.32 2.50
C GLU A 72 0.51 -2.20 2.13
N ILE A 73 0.85 -2.16 0.84
CA ILE A 73 2.26 -2.01 0.41
C ILE A 73 2.78 -0.62 0.77
N ILE A 74 1.96 0.42 0.56
CA ILE A 74 2.31 1.79 0.91
C ILE A 74 2.37 1.97 2.43
N LYS A 75 1.43 1.35 3.17
CA LYS A 75 1.43 1.32 4.63
C LYS A 75 2.68 0.61 5.16
N LYS A 76 3.02 -0.55 4.62
CA LYS A 76 4.20 -1.33 5.02
C LYS A 76 5.52 -0.59 4.76
N TYR A 77 5.63 0.13 3.66
CA TYR A 77 6.79 0.98 3.34
C TYR A 77 6.92 2.17 4.30
N LYS A 78 5.80 2.82 4.66
CA LYS A 78 5.76 3.88 5.67
C LYS A 78 6.11 3.34 7.07
N MET A 79 5.64 2.14 7.42
CA MET A 79 5.95 1.50 8.71
C MET A 79 7.46 1.21 8.85
N ILE A 80 8.09 0.55 7.88
CA ILE A 80 9.53 0.24 7.91
C ILE A 80 10.39 1.51 8.03
N LYS A 81 10.00 2.59 7.35
CA LYS A 81 10.71 3.87 7.44
C LYS A 81 10.50 4.55 8.78
N MET A 82 9.39 4.28 9.46
CA MET A 82 9.07 4.84 10.77
C MET A 82 9.73 4.05 11.91
N GLU A 83 9.77 2.71 11.84
CA GLU A 83 10.51 1.86 12.77
C GLU A 83 11.96 2.31 12.94
N ASN A 84 12.67 2.57 11.83
CA ASN A 84 14.05 3.08 11.86
C ASN A 84 14.20 4.46 12.51
N LYS A 85 13.16 5.28 12.51
CA LYS A 85 13.20 6.59 13.19
C LYS A 85 12.89 6.48 14.67
N ILE A 86 12.01 5.56 15.06
CA ILE A 86 11.59 5.35 16.45
C ILE A 86 12.68 4.64 17.24
N SER A 87 13.43 3.72 16.63
CA SER A 87 14.55 3.02 17.30
C SER A 87 15.66 3.93 17.80
N HIS A 88 15.77 5.15 17.27
CA HIS A 88 16.74 6.16 17.68
C HIS A 88 16.17 7.20 18.66
N LEU A 89 14.86 7.10 18.99
CA LEU A 89 14.26 8.00 19.97
C LEU A 89 14.66 7.61 21.39
N SER A 90 14.96 8.62 22.19
CA SER A 90 15.15 8.51 23.62
C SER A 90 14.48 9.69 24.32
N ASP A 91 14.12 9.53 25.57
CA ASP A 91 13.46 10.56 26.38
C ASP A 91 12.15 11.09 25.76
N HIS A 92 11.45 10.24 25.03
CA HIS A 92 10.17 10.53 24.38
C HIS A 92 8.97 10.06 25.20
N VAL A 93 7.79 10.53 24.82
CA VAL A 93 6.51 10.14 25.45
C VAL A 93 5.76 9.19 24.51
N ILE A 94 5.24 8.09 25.02
CA ILE A 94 4.37 7.18 24.27
C ILE A 94 2.92 7.49 24.61
N ILE A 95 2.09 7.71 23.57
CA ILE A 95 0.64 7.92 23.70
C ILE A 95 -0.06 6.68 23.18
N CYS A 96 -0.76 5.96 24.07
CA CYS A 96 -1.55 4.78 23.72
C CYS A 96 -3.01 5.16 23.50
N GLY A 97 -3.44 5.15 22.25
CA GLY A 97 -4.76 5.61 21.80
C GLY A 97 -4.73 7.05 21.26
N PHE A 98 -5.37 7.25 20.09
CA PHE A 98 -5.45 8.56 19.44
C PHE A 98 -6.89 9.09 19.36
N GLY A 99 -7.67 8.80 20.38
CA GLY A 99 -8.99 9.39 20.62
C GLY A 99 -8.90 10.85 21.04
N ARG A 100 -9.97 11.41 21.62
CA ARG A 100 -10.03 12.81 22.04
C ARG A 100 -8.88 13.19 22.98
N ASN A 101 -8.67 12.41 24.04
CA ASN A 101 -7.63 12.69 25.04
C ASN A 101 -6.22 12.49 24.49
N GLY A 102 -6.02 11.47 23.63
CA GLY A 102 -4.74 11.23 22.98
C GLY A 102 -4.35 12.35 22.02
N LYS A 103 -5.29 12.86 21.23
CA LYS A 103 -5.10 14.02 20.35
C LYS A 103 -4.72 15.26 21.11
N GLU A 104 -5.41 15.56 22.23
CA GLU A 104 -5.11 16.69 23.08
C GLU A 104 -3.70 16.58 23.70
N SER A 105 -3.36 15.39 24.21
CA SER A 105 -2.03 15.12 24.74
C SER A 105 -0.95 15.32 23.67
N ALA A 106 -1.15 14.79 22.46
CA ALA A 106 -0.23 14.96 21.35
C ALA A 106 -0.06 16.43 20.95
N GLN A 107 -1.14 17.20 20.92
CA GLN A 107 -1.10 18.64 20.62
C GLN A 107 -0.26 19.41 21.67
N ILE A 108 -0.43 19.09 22.95
CA ILE A 108 0.36 19.70 24.01
C ILE A 108 1.85 19.37 23.87
N LEU A 109 2.19 18.09 23.61
CA LEU A 109 3.57 17.66 23.42
C LEU A 109 4.18 18.30 22.17
N PHE A 110 3.44 18.36 21.08
CA PHE A 110 3.88 19.02 19.84
C PHE A 110 4.21 20.49 20.05
N ASN A 111 3.30 21.24 20.69
CA ASN A 111 3.47 22.67 20.97
C ASN A 111 4.70 22.94 21.89
N ASN A 112 4.99 21.99 22.78
CA ASN A 112 6.16 22.09 23.70
C ASN A 112 7.44 21.46 23.11
N LYS A 113 7.41 20.99 21.86
CA LYS A 113 8.55 20.34 21.18
C LYS A 113 9.11 19.11 21.92
N ILE A 114 8.24 18.41 22.64
CA ILE A 114 8.57 17.16 23.31
C ILE A 114 8.42 16.02 22.30
N PRO A 115 9.42 15.18 22.09
CA PRO A 115 9.30 14.06 21.18
C PRO A 115 8.29 13.04 21.70
N PHE A 116 7.45 12.53 20.81
CA PHE A 116 6.43 11.53 21.16
C PHE A 116 6.16 10.55 20.04
N VAL A 117 5.65 9.38 20.41
CA VAL A 117 5.17 8.31 19.52
C VAL A 117 3.70 8.03 19.85
N VAL A 118 2.86 7.91 18.84
CA VAL A 118 1.46 7.55 18.98
C VAL A 118 1.25 6.10 18.61
N LEU A 119 0.54 5.35 19.44
CA LEU A 119 0.04 4.00 19.17
C LEU A 119 -1.47 4.06 18.94
N GLU A 120 -1.95 3.61 17.76
CA GLU A 120 -3.37 3.58 17.42
C GLU A 120 -3.71 2.32 16.64
N GLU A 121 -4.73 1.59 17.08
CA GLU A 121 -5.10 0.29 16.49
C GLU A 121 -5.78 0.45 15.13
N LYS A 122 -6.62 1.46 14.96
CA LYS A 122 -7.47 1.62 13.77
C LYS A 122 -6.76 2.19 12.54
N GLY A 123 -5.49 2.51 12.62
CA GLY A 123 -4.66 2.91 11.46
C GLY A 123 -5.00 4.25 10.80
N GLU A 124 -6.03 4.92 11.22
CA GLU A 124 -6.40 6.25 10.75
C GLU A 124 -6.00 7.28 11.80
N LEU A 125 -4.81 7.84 11.65
CA LEU A 125 -4.53 9.12 12.28
C LEU A 125 -5.43 10.15 11.56
N GLY A 126 -6.54 10.48 12.19
CA GLY A 126 -7.46 11.47 11.63
C GLY A 126 -6.68 12.73 11.24
N THR A 127 -6.89 13.21 10.02
CA THR A 127 -6.32 14.43 9.44
C THR A 127 -6.70 15.71 10.22
N ASP A 128 -7.50 15.58 11.29
CA ASP A 128 -8.13 16.67 12.01
C ASP A 128 -7.28 17.29 13.15
N VAL A 129 -6.03 16.91 13.30
CA VAL A 129 -5.21 17.43 14.42
C VAL A 129 -4.49 18.73 14.12
N GLY A 130 -4.51 19.22 12.88
CA GLY A 130 -3.89 20.50 12.50
C GLY A 130 -2.37 20.52 12.52
N PHE A 131 -1.71 19.40 12.80
CA PHE A 131 -0.25 19.22 12.76
C PHE A 131 0.10 17.82 12.26
N ASP A 132 1.31 17.65 11.75
CA ASP A 132 1.81 16.34 11.31
C ASP A 132 2.34 15.55 12.53
N VAL A 133 1.79 14.33 12.75
CA VAL A 133 2.25 13.45 13.83
C VAL A 133 3.57 12.83 13.42
N PRO A 134 4.70 13.17 14.10
CA PRO A 134 6.03 12.83 13.61
C PRO A 134 6.32 11.32 13.63
N HIS A 135 5.78 10.62 14.62
CA HIS A 135 5.96 9.18 14.79
C HIS A 135 4.67 8.53 15.25
N TYR A 136 4.23 7.49 14.54
CA TYR A 136 3.10 6.67 14.95
C TYR A 136 3.29 5.22 14.54
N ILE A 137 2.69 4.32 15.32
CA ILE A 137 2.64 2.89 15.06
C ILE A 137 1.16 2.47 15.01
N VAL A 138 0.81 1.74 13.97
CA VAL A 138 -0.51 1.12 13.87
C VAL A 138 -0.46 -0.23 14.56
N GLY A 139 -1.07 -0.33 15.73
CA GLY A 139 -1.04 -1.55 16.51
C GLY A 139 -1.84 -1.47 17.80
N ASN A 140 -2.12 -2.63 18.37
CA ASN A 140 -2.80 -2.74 19.65
C ASN A 140 -1.78 -2.51 20.78
N ALA A 141 -1.93 -1.40 21.50
CA ALA A 141 -1.03 -1.00 22.59
C ALA A 141 -1.02 -1.96 23.79
N THR A 142 -1.97 -2.91 23.88
CA THR A 142 -1.95 -3.95 24.91
C THR A 142 -0.96 -5.09 24.62
N LYS A 143 -0.34 -5.09 23.44
CA LYS A 143 0.68 -6.10 23.08
C LYS A 143 2.07 -5.60 23.42
N ASP A 144 2.85 -6.42 24.09
CA ASP A 144 4.23 -6.11 24.50
C ASP A 144 5.12 -5.72 23.31
N GLU A 145 4.95 -6.42 22.17
CA GLU A 145 5.74 -6.18 20.97
C GLU A 145 5.53 -4.75 20.45
N VAL A 146 4.30 -4.23 20.51
CA VAL A 146 3.96 -2.87 20.05
C VAL A 146 4.57 -1.80 20.98
N LEU A 147 4.59 -2.05 22.28
CA LEU A 147 5.27 -1.16 23.23
C LEU A 147 6.80 -1.18 23.06
N ILE A 148 7.37 -2.34 22.76
CA ILE A 148 8.80 -2.49 22.48
C ILE A 148 9.15 -1.75 21.18
N GLU A 149 8.34 -1.88 20.14
CA GLU A 149 8.50 -1.17 18.87
C GLU A 149 8.41 0.35 19.07
N ALA A 150 7.54 0.81 19.98
CA ALA A 150 7.43 2.22 20.36
C ALA A 150 8.63 2.74 21.20
N GLY A 151 9.60 1.89 21.52
CA GLY A 151 10.78 2.27 22.26
C GLY A 151 10.54 2.45 23.75
N ILE A 152 9.62 1.69 24.36
CA ILE A 152 9.24 1.82 25.79
C ILE A 152 10.45 1.82 26.72
N LYS A 153 11.51 1.06 26.39
CA LYS A 153 12.72 0.95 27.22
C LYS A 153 13.48 2.27 27.36
N ASN A 154 13.33 3.17 26.39
CA ASN A 154 14.00 4.46 26.33
C ASN A 154 13.02 5.64 26.48
N ALA A 155 11.74 5.35 26.72
CA ALA A 155 10.72 6.35 26.90
C ALA A 155 10.77 6.97 28.29
N ARG A 156 10.50 8.29 28.37
CA ARG A 156 10.41 9.04 29.62
C ARG A 156 9.06 8.84 30.31
N ALA A 157 7.99 8.71 29.54
CA ALA A 157 6.65 8.58 30.07
C ALA A 157 5.73 7.84 29.08
N LEU A 158 4.64 7.30 29.60
CA LEU A 158 3.55 6.71 28.82
C LEU A 158 2.24 7.34 29.27
N ILE A 159 1.39 7.69 28.30
CA ILE A 159 0.03 8.22 28.49
C ILE A 159 -0.95 7.20 27.91
N ALA A 160 -1.74 6.56 28.76
CA ALA A 160 -2.77 5.60 28.34
C ALA A 160 -4.11 6.31 28.22
N THR A 161 -4.72 6.28 27.01
CA THR A 161 -5.97 6.96 26.68
C THR A 161 -6.92 6.08 25.86
N LEU A 162 -6.90 4.78 26.11
CA LEU A 162 -7.81 3.84 25.48
C LEU A 162 -9.22 3.95 26.06
N PRO A 163 -10.25 3.53 25.29
CA PRO A 163 -11.64 3.60 25.75
C PRO A 163 -11.96 2.70 26.96
N VAL A 164 -11.17 1.64 27.14
CA VAL A 164 -11.41 0.61 28.18
C VAL A 164 -10.42 0.79 29.33
N ASP A 165 -10.91 0.99 30.53
CA ASP A 165 -10.08 1.23 31.73
C ASP A 165 -9.17 0.05 32.06
N ALA A 166 -9.66 -1.19 31.86
CA ALA A 166 -8.85 -2.40 32.07
C ALA A 166 -7.62 -2.44 31.14
N ASP A 167 -7.77 -2.02 29.89
CA ASP A 167 -6.68 -1.95 28.92
C ASP A 167 -5.67 -0.88 29.33
N ASN A 168 -6.14 0.28 29.79
CA ASN A 168 -5.27 1.35 30.29
C ASN A 168 -4.45 0.88 31.50
N LEU A 169 -5.08 0.17 32.44
CA LEU A 169 -4.37 -0.42 33.58
C LEU A 169 -3.34 -1.46 33.14
N PHE A 170 -3.72 -2.36 32.23
CA PHE A 170 -2.84 -3.38 31.70
C PHE A 170 -1.58 -2.78 31.05
N ILE A 171 -1.77 -1.78 30.18
CA ILE A 171 -0.67 -1.09 29.50
C ILE A 171 0.29 -0.44 30.50
N VAL A 172 -0.25 0.23 31.52
CA VAL A 172 0.58 0.89 32.55
C VAL A 172 1.41 -0.13 33.33
N LEU A 173 0.82 -1.27 33.71
CA LEU A 173 1.54 -2.34 34.40
C LEU A 173 2.63 -2.95 33.51
N THR A 174 2.31 -3.26 32.25
CA THR A 174 3.28 -3.77 31.27
C THR A 174 4.42 -2.76 31.02
N ALA A 175 4.07 -1.47 30.86
CA ALA A 175 5.08 -0.43 30.68
C ALA A 175 6.05 -0.35 31.87
N ARG A 176 5.54 -0.44 33.10
CA ARG A 176 6.38 -0.47 34.34
C ARG A 176 7.25 -1.72 34.43
N GLN A 177 6.79 -2.85 33.89
CA GLN A 177 7.59 -4.07 33.84
C GLN A 177 8.72 -3.95 32.79
N LEU A 178 8.43 -3.35 31.65
CA LEU A 178 9.41 -3.18 30.54
C LEU A 178 10.39 -2.03 30.78
N ASN A 179 9.97 -1.02 31.52
CA ASN A 179 10.76 0.16 31.91
C ASN A 179 10.44 0.57 33.35
N PRO A 180 11.18 0.06 34.35
CA PRO A 180 10.94 0.32 35.79
C PRO A 180 11.30 1.73 36.24
N THR A 181 12.02 2.50 35.44
CA THR A 181 12.43 3.89 35.72
C THR A 181 11.32 4.85 35.26
#